data_adc05d28f0fabf607127e395b13bf70d
#
_entry.id   adc05d28f0fabf607127e395b13bf70d
#
_cell.length_a   1.000
_cell.length_b   1.000
_cell.length_c   1.000
_cell.angle_alpha   90.00
_cell.angle_beta   90.00
_cell.angle_gamma   90.00
#
_symmetry.space_group_name_H-M   'P 1'
#
loop_
_entity.id
_entity.type
_entity.pdbx_description
1 polymer ?
#
loop_
_entity_poly.entity_id
_entity_poly.type
_entity_poly.pdbx_seq_one_letter_code
_entity_poly.pdbx_strand_id
1 'polypeptide(L)'
;MESNLSRIIMKKWTVFATLFVMTFGYSQNWKTNFEETKQQASKENKNILLVFSGSDWCAPCIKLDNIVWKSEAFKTEAEKYWVIYKADFPKKKANQLSPELTESNNKLAEKYNKNGSFPLVILLDKTGKVLGMTGFKNISAPDYIQLIHSLEK
;
A
#
# COMPACT_ATOMS: atom_id res chain seq x y z
N MET A 1 -42.12 55.54 -22.87
CA MET A 1 -41.95 54.42 -23.81
C MET A 1 -40.52 53.87 -23.70
N GLU A 2 -40.14 53.52 -22.46
CA GLU A 2 -38.82 53.00 -22.09
C GLU A 2 -38.96 52.07 -20.89
N SER A 3 -39.22 50.83 -21.10
CA SER A 3 -39.20 49.86 -19.99
C SER A 3 -39.11 48.37 -20.36
N ASN A 4 -38.69 48.03 -21.57
CA ASN A 4 -38.67 46.62 -21.94
C ASN A 4 -37.31 46.02 -22.35
N LEU A 5 -36.23 46.81 -22.28
CA LEU A 5 -34.92 46.32 -22.72
C LEU A 5 -34.00 45.78 -21.58
N SER A 6 -34.32 46.10 -20.30
CA SER A 6 -33.55 45.67 -19.17
C SER A 6 -33.92 44.27 -18.62
N ARG A 7 -35.00 43.67 -19.06
CA ARG A 7 -35.48 42.35 -18.56
C ARG A 7 -34.97 41.15 -19.35
N ILE A 8 -34.29 41.37 -20.49
CA ILE A 8 -33.86 40.26 -21.37
C ILE A 8 -32.37 39.86 -21.10
N ILE A 9 -31.61 40.69 -20.42
CA ILE A 9 -30.16 40.43 -20.21
C ILE A 9 -29.88 39.60 -18.96
N MET A 10 -30.84 39.42 -18.03
CA MET A 10 -30.62 38.69 -16.78
C MET A 10 -31.01 37.19 -16.82
N LYS A 11 -31.22 36.61 -17.98
CA LYS A 11 -31.75 35.24 -18.08
C LYS A 11 -30.82 34.24 -18.77
N LYS A 12 -29.51 34.49 -18.84
CA LYS A 12 -28.55 33.53 -19.44
C LYS A 12 -27.22 33.42 -18.67
N TRP A 13 -27.23 33.55 -17.34
CA TRP A 13 -26.15 33.02 -16.53
C TRP A 13 -26.54 31.65 -16.02
N THR A 14 -26.57 30.68 -16.93
CA THR A 14 -26.46 29.28 -16.58
C THR A 14 -25.08 29.09 -15.96
N VAL A 15 -25.08 28.96 -14.65
CA VAL A 15 -23.93 28.52 -13.86
C VAL A 15 -23.54 27.13 -14.34
N PHE A 16 -22.53 27.08 -15.20
CA PHE A 16 -21.85 25.84 -15.54
C PHE A 16 -21.00 25.47 -14.30
N ALA A 17 -21.63 24.85 -13.30
CA ALA A 17 -20.93 24.24 -12.18
C ALA A 17 -20.18 23.03 -12.74
N THR A 18 -18.96 23.27 -13.23
CA THR A 18 -18.00 22.21 -13.56
C THR A 18 -17.71 21.48 -12.26
N LEU A 19 -18.31 20.31 -12.09
CA LEU A 19 -17.99 19.37 -11.02
C LEU A 19 -16.55 18.91 -11.29
N PHE A 20 -15.59 19.58 -10.67
CA PHE A 20 -14.20 19.17 -10.69
C PHE A 20 -14.09 17.96 -9.76
N VAL A 21 -14.31 16.78 -10.35
CA VAL A 21 -14.06 15.50 -9.69
C VAL A 21 -12.55 15.43 -9.50
N MET A 22 -12.08 15.81 -8.30
CA MET A 22 -10.71 15.51 -7.88
C MET A 22 -10.59 14.00 -7.76
N THR A 23 -10.07 13.37 -8.80
CA THR A 23 -9.56 12.01 -8.70
C THR A 23 -8.32 12.06 -7.81
N PHE A 24 -8.51 11.79 -6.51
CA PHE A 24 -7.40 11.49 -5.63
C PHE A 24 -6.73 10.23 -6.19
N GLY A 25 -5.59 10.42 -6.84
CA GLY A 25 -4.74 9.30 -7.23
C GLY A 25 -4.28 8.61 -5.94
N TYR A 26 -4.86 7.46 -5.64
CA TYR A 26 -4.47 6.63 -4.51
C TYR A 26 -3.08 6.05 -4.80
N SER A 27 -2.05 6.76 -4.36
CA SER A 27 -0.70 6.22 -4.31
C SER A 27 -0.64 5.26 -3.13
N GLN A 28 -0.22 4.04 -3.38
CA GLN A 28 0.00 3.03 -2.34
C GLN A 28 1.02 3.54 -1.32
N ASN A 29 0.58 3.78 -0.09
CA ASN A 29 1.42 4.38 0.95
C ASN A 29 2.18 3.29 1.73
N TRP A 30 3.26 2.78 1.13
CA TRP A 30 4.21 1.91 1.82
C TRP A 30 4.90 2.66 2.95
N LYS A 31 4.81 2.14 4.15
CA LYS A 31 5.45 2.72 5.32
C LYS A 31 6.92 2.35 5.41
N THR A 32 7.70 3.23 6.01
CA THR A 32 9.14 3.08 6.23
C THR A 32 9.53 3.16 7.72
N ASN A 33 8.56 3.40 8.62
CA ASN A 33 8.72 3.36 10.05
C ASN A 33 7.76 2.34 10.64
N PHE A 34 8.29 1.27 11.24
CA PHE A 34 7.46 0.16 11.71
C PHE A 34 6.67 0.50 12.98
N GLU A 35 7.21 1.35 13.86
CA GLU A 35 6.47 1.81 15.04
C GLU A 35 5.27 2.70 14.66
N GLU A 36 5.46 3.61 13.71
CA GLU A 36 4.36 4.41 13.15
C GLU A 36 3.34 3.51 12.43
N THR A 37 3.80 2.45 11.76
CA THR A 37 2.92 1.45 11.14
C THR A 37 2.02 0.78 12.17
N LYS A 38 2.55 0.37 13.31
CA LYS A 38 1.76 -0.21 14.40
C LYS A 38 0.78 0.78 15.03
N GLN A 39 1.23 2.03 15.22
CA GLN A 39 0.36 3.08 15.74
C GLN A 39 -0.82 3.34 14.79
N GLN A 40 -0.55 3.43 13.49
CA GLN A 40 -1.60 3.60 12.49
C GLN A 40 -2.54 2.39 12.45
N ALA A 41 -2.01 1.17 12.44
CA ALA A 41 -2.79 -0.06 12.46
C ALA A 41 -3.72 -0.13 13.69
N SER A 42 -3.21 0.27 14.86
CA SER A 42 -4.01 0.35 16.08
C SER A 42 -5.11 1.41 15.99
N LYS A 43 -4.78 2.60 15.47
CA LYS A 43 -5.73 3.71 15.31
C LYS A 43 -6.85 3.37 14.32
N GLU A 44 -6.53 2.71 13.22
CA GLU A 44 -7.46 2.36 12.16
C GLU A 44 -8.11 0.98 12.37
N ASN A 45 -7.72 0.25 13.41
CA ASN A 45 -8.15 -1.13 13.69
C ASN A 45 -7.91 -2.07 12.50
N LYS A 46 -6.72 -1.96 11.87
CA LYS A 46 -6.30 -2.76 10.72
C LYS A 46 -5.18 -3.71 11.09
N ASN A 47 -5.02 -4.78 10.32
CA ASN A 47 -3.85 -5.63 10.37
C ASN A 47 -2.66 -4.97 9.64
N ILE A 48 -1.45 -5.48 9.87
CA ILE A 48 -0.23 -5.02 9.21
C ILE A 48 0.19 -6.08 8.20
N LEU A 49 0.38 -5.67 6.94
CA LEU A 49 1.00 -6.51 5.93
C LEU A 49 2.48 -6.15 5.81
N LEU A 50 3.34 -6.99 6.40
CA LEU A 50 4.79 -6.84 6.37
C LEU A 50 5.37 -7.67 5.22
N VAL A 51 6.08 -7.00 4.30
CA VAL A 51 6.67 -7.64 3.12
C VAL A 51 8.19 -7.49 3.15
N PHE A 52 8.92 -8.61 3.19
CA PHE A 52 10.36 -8.64 2.97
C PHE A 52 10.64 -8.79 1.49
N SER A 53 11.43 -7.88 0.94
CA SER A 53 11.69 -7.81 -0.50
C SER A 53 13.14 -7.47 -0.81
N GLY A 54 13.65 -8.00 -1.91
CA GLY A 54 14.88 -7.56 -2.55
C GLY A 54 14.55 -6.91 -3.88
N SER A 55 14.14 -5.64 -3.84
CA SER A 55 13.47 -4.93 -4.94
C SER A 55 14.26 -4.87 -6.24
N ASP A 56 15.56 -5.04 -6.21
CA ASP A 56 16.44 -4.88 -7.37
C ASP A 56 17.25 -6.14 -7.75
N TRP A 57 17.10 -7.25 -7.02
CA TRP A 57 17.82 -8.50 -7.27
C TRP A 57 16.95 -9.76 -7.16
N CYS A 58 15.85 -9.71 -6.42
CA CYS A 58 14.99 -10.87 -6.16
C CYS A 58 13.94 -10.98 -7.26
N ALA A 59 14.15 -11.81 -8.27
CA ALA A 59 13.21 -11.96 -9.39
C ALA A 59 11.77 -12.29 -8.98
N PRO A 60 11.49 -13.23 -8.02
CA PRO A 60 10.12 -13.47 -7.58
C PRO A 60 9.52 -12.28 -6.80
N CYS A 61 10.34 -11.44 -6.11
CA CYS A 61 9.88 -10.22 -5.46
C CYS A 61 9.40 -9.19 -6.49
N ILE A 62 10.20 -8.99 -7.55
CA ILE A 62 9.88 -8.08 -8.66
C ILE A 62 8.61 -8.55 -9.37
N LYS A 63 8.45 -9.87 -9.58
CA LYS A 63 7.26 -10.43 -10.20
C LYS A 63 6.01 -10.21 -9.34
N LEU A 64 6.11 -10.42 -8.01
CA LEU A 64 5.05 -10.18 -7.06
C LEU A 64 4.64 -8.70 -7.03
N ASP A 65 5.63 -7.80 -7.06
CA ASP A 65 5.39 -6.35 -7.13
C ASP A 65 4.57 -5.97 -8.36
N ASN A 66 4.94 -6.52 -9.53
CA ASN A 66 4.27 -6.20 -10.79
C ASN A 66 2.86 -6.81 -10.91
N ILE A 67 2.65 -8.03 -10.42
CA ILE A 67 1.38 -8.75 -10.55
C ILE A 67 0.39 -8.33 -9.46
N VAL A 68 0.86 -8.19 -8.22
CA VAL A 68 -0.02 -8.01 -7.06
C VAL A 68 0.04 -6.58 -6.53
N TRP A 69 1.20 -6.12 -6.06
CA TRP A 69 1.28 -4.86 -5.32
C TRP A 69 0.89 -3.65 -6.15
N LYS A 70 1.18 -3.64 -7.46
CA LYS A 70 0.81 -2.55 -8.38
C LYS A 70 -0.61 -2.63 -8.91
N SER A 71 -1.34 -3.73 -8.66
CA SER A 71 -2.71 -3.88 -9.16
C SER A 71 -3.68 -2.96 -8.42
N GLU A 72 -4.68 -2.43 -9.12
CA GLU A 72 -5.74 -1.63 -8.50
C GLU A 72 -6.56 -2.44 -7.50
N ALA A 73 -6.74 -3.74 -7.76
CA ALA A 73 -7.42 -4.64 -6.82
C ALA A 73 -6.70 -4.67 -5.47
N PHE A 74 -5.36 -4.82 -5.46
CA PHE A 74 -4.60 -4.83 -4.21
C PHE A 74 -4.59 -3.47 -3.52
N LYS A 75 -4.43 -2.37 -4.26
CA LYS A 75 -4.44 -1.02 -3.69
C LYS A 75 -5.75 -0.73 -2.96
N THR A 76 -6.87 -1.01 -3.62
CA THR A 76 -8.22 -0.83 -3.05
C THR A 76 -8.44 -1.67 -1.81
N GLU A 77 -7.98 -2.92 -1.82
CA GLU A 77 -8.16 -3.84 -0.69
C GLU A 77 -7.24 -3.48 0.48
N ALA A 78 -5.97 -3.16 0.19
CA ALA A 78 -5.01 -2.75 1.21
C ALA A 78 -5.46 -1.50 1.95
N GLU A 79 -6.04 -0.52 1.24
CA GLU A 79 -6.57 0.70 1.87
C GLU A 79 -7.67 0.40 2.91
N LYS A 80 -8.45 -0.66 2.72
CA LYS A 80 -9.53 -1.03 3.64
C LYS A 80 -9.04 -1.82 4.85
N TYR A 81 -8.12 -2.77 4.63
CA TYR A 81 -7.87 -3.84 5.60
C TYR A 81 -6.47 -3.82 6.21
N TRP A 82 -5.46 -3.23 5.53
CA TRP A 82 -4.08 -3.37 5.96
C TRP A 82 -3.34 -2.05 5.99
N VAL A 83 -2.45 -1.90 6.97
CA VAL A 83 -1.36 -0.93 6.90
C VAL A 83 -0.15 -1.68 6.36
N ILE A 84 0.41 -1.22 5.23
CA ILE A 84 1.45 -1.96 4.51
C ILE A 84 2.84 -1.43 4.82
N TYR A 85 3.77 -2.33 5.12
CA TYR A 85 5.18 -2.03 5.33
C TYR A 85 6.06 -2.91 4.46
N LYS A 86 6.98 -2.30 3.72
CA LYS A 86 7.98 -3.03 2.93
C LYS A 86 9.35 -2.92 3.60
N ALA A 87 9.84 -4.03 4.13
CA ALA A 87 11.23 -4.19 4.54
C ALA A 87 12.05 -4.58 3.30
N ASP A 88 12.60 -3.58 2.61
CA ASP A 88 13.39 -3.79 1.40
C ASP A 88 14.88 -3.96 1.72
N PHE A 89 15.56 -4.79 0.91
CA PHE A 89 16.97 -5.11 1.02
C PHE A 89 17.66 -4.99 -0.35
N PRO A 90 17.79 -3.77 -0.88
CA PRO A 90 18.40 -3.56 -2.19
C PRO A 90 19.90 -3.86 -2.16
N LYS A 91 20.45 -4.36 -3.29
CA LYS A 91 21.87 -4.63 -3.48
C LYS A 91 22.58 -3.58 -4.33
N LYS A 92 21.85 -2.95 -5.25
CA LYS A 92 22.43 -1.92 -6.13
C LYS A 92 22.74 -0.65 -5.35
N LYS A 93 23.93 -0.09 -5.55
CA LYS A 93 24.39 1.14 -4.89
C LYS A 93 23.39 2.30 -5.02
N ALA A 94 22.79 2.45 -6.20
CA ALA A 94 21.82 3.50 -6.48
C ALA A 94 20.50 3.39 -5.68
N ASN A 95 20.21 2.21 -5.12
CA ASN A 95 18.96 1.92 -4.40
C ASN A 95 19.20 1.72 -2.90
N GLN A 96 20.41 1.99 -2.40
CA GLN A 96 20.72 1.79 -0.99
C GLN A 96 19.84 2.70 -0.12
N LEU A 97 19.32 2.12 0.95
CA LEU A 97 18.52 2.81 1.95
C LEU A 97 19.42 3.62 2.88
N SER A 98 18.83 4.55 3.65
CA SER A 98 19.54 5.21 4.74
C SER A 98 20.03 4.17 5.77
N PRO A 99 21.12 4.46 6.51
CA PRO A 99 21.60 3.57 7.56
C PRO A 99 20.50 3.22 8.59
N GLU A 100 19.68 4.19 8.98
CA GLU A 100 18.61 4.03 9.96
C GLU A 100 17.51 3.07 9.46
N LEU A 101 17.13 3.20 8.19
CA LEU A 101 16.13 2.34 7.59
C LEU A 101 16.67 0.92 7.36
N THR A 102 17.94 0.82 6.97
CA THR A 102 18.64 -0.47 6.84
C THR A 102 18.66 -1.20 8.18
N GLU A 103 19.06 -0.51 9.26
CA GLU A 103 19.08 -1.07 10.62
C GLU A 103 17.67 -1.48 11.09
N SER A 104 16.66 -0.66 10.82
CA SER A 104 15.26 -0.97 11.13
C SER A 104 14.79 -2.25 10.41
N ASN A 105 15.10 -2.38 9.11
CA ASN A 105 14.74 -3.56 8.34
C ASN A 105 15.50 -4.81 8.80
N ASN A 106 16.77 -4.67 9.21
CA ASN A 106 17.56 -5.76 9.77
C ASN A 106 16.91 -6.30 11.08
N LYS A 107 16.51 -5.41 11.97
CA LYS A 107 15.80 -5.80 13.21
C LYS A 107 14.48 -6.52 12.94
N LEU A 108 13.75 -6.07 11.93
CA LEU A 108 12.54 -6.77 11.50
C LEU A 108 12.85 -8.16 10.95
N ALA A 109 13.93 -8.29 10.16
CA ALA A 109 14.36 -9.59 9.63
C ALA A 109 14.80 -10.54 10.74
N GLU A 110 15.58 -10.09 11.71
CA GLU A 110 15.96 -10.87 12.89
C GLU A 110 14.75 -11.41 13.66
N LYS A 111 13.69 -10.62 13.73
CA LYS A 111 12.48 -11.00 14.45
C LYS A 111 11.55 -11.91 13.64
N TYR A 112 11.30 -11.56 12.38
CA TYR A 112 10.22 -12.15 11.59
C TYR A 112 10.68 -12.99 10.39
N ASN A 113 11.94 -12.84 9.94
CA ASN A 113 12.48 -13.51 8.75
C ASN A 113 13.84 -14.18 9.02
N LYS A 114 13.93 -14.95 10.09
CA LYS A 114 15.18 -15.60 10.52
C LYS A 114 15.80 -16.50 9.46
N ASN A 115 14.99 -17.04 8.57
CA ASN A 115 15.46 -17.93 7.48
C ASN A 115 15.92 -17.15 6.23
N GLY A 116 15.79 -15.82 6.20
CA GLY A 116 16.19 -14.99 5.06
C GLY A 116 15.41 -15.29 3.78
N SER A 117 14.09 -15.54 3.88
CA SER A 117 13.24 -15.85 2.74
C SER A 117 12.84 -14.58 1.98
N PHE A 118 12.91 -14.60 0.65
CA PHE A 118 12.52 -13.49 -0.23
C PHE A 118 11.75 -13.97 -1.46
N PRO A 119 10.55 -13.43 -1.75
CA PRO A 119 9.76 -12.58 -0.87
C PRO A 119 9.20 -13.38 0.31
N LEU A 120 9.07 -12.73 1.45
CA LEU A 120 8.28 -13.23 2.56
C LEU A 120 7.19 -12.19 2.87
N VAL A 121 5.96 -12.64 2.92
CA VAL A 121 4.77 -11.83 3.20
C VAL A 121 4.16 -12.33 4.50
N ILE A 122 4.07 -11.45 5.48
CA ILE A 122 3.56 -11.79 6.81
C ILE A 122 2.38 -10.91 7.13
N LEU A 123 1.28 -11.51 7.54
CA LEU A 123 0.17 -10.80 8.12
C LEU A 123 0.35 -10.76 9.64
N LEU A 124 0.38 -9.55 10.18
CA LEU A 124 0.46 -9.30 11.62
C LEU A 124 -0.83 -8.65 12.10
N ASP A 125 -1.20 -8.90 13.33
CA ASP A 125 -2.19 -8.04 13.99
C ASP A 125 -1.59 -6.65 14.31
N LYS A 126 -2.43 -5.73 14.76
CA LYS A 126 -2.02 -4.36 15.12
C LYS A 126 -0.99 -4.29 16.25
N THR A 127 -0.77 -5.37 17.01
CA THR A 127 0.25 -5.44 18.06
C THR A 127 1.59 -5.95 17.55
N GLY A 128 1.63 -6.49 16.35
CA GLY A 128 2.80 -7.12 15.71
C GLY A 128 2.91 -8.62 15.97
N LYS A 129 1.83 -9.28 16.42
CA LYS A 129 1.75 -10.73 16.51
C LYS A 129 1.49 -11.32 15.12
N VAL A 130 2.21 -12.39 14.76
CA VAL A 130 2.05 -13.09 13.49
C VAL A 130 0.70 -13.82 13.45
N LEU A 131 -0.13 -13.53 12.47
CA LEU A 131 -1.36 -14.24 12.14
C LEU A 131 -1.09 -15.35 11.13
N GLY A 132 -0.27 -15.08 10.12
CA GLY A 132 0.13 -16.06 9.13
C GLY A 132 1.19 -15.51 8.18
N MET A 133 1.72 -16.37 7.32
CA MET A 133 2.75 -15.97 6.35
C MET A 133 2.64 -16.78 5.06
N THR A 134 3.10 -16.17 3.98
CA THR A 134 3.23 -16.79 2.66
C THR A 134 4.44 -16.24 1.92
N GLY A 135 4.78 -16.82 0.78
CA GLY A 135 5.82 -16.33 -0.12
C GLY A 135 5.24 -16.02 -1.51
N PHE A 136 6.11 -16.02 -2.50
CA PHE A 136 5.68 -15.87 -3.89
C PHE A 136 4.77 -17.03 -4.32
N LYS A 137 3.64 -16.69 -4.93
CA LYS A 137 2.76 -17.60 -5.65
C LYS A 137 2.49 -17.03 -7.04
N ASN A 138 2.56 -17.87 -8.06
CA ASN A 138 2.30 -17.43 -9.44
C ASN A 138 0.78 -17.53 -9.73
N ILE A 139 0.01 -16.67 -9.06
CA ILE A 139 -1.45 -16.59 -9.16
C ILE A 139 -1.86 -15.14 -9.44
N SER A 140 -3.13 -14.91 -9.76
CA SER A 140 -3.66 -13.57 -10.02
C SER A 140 -3.66 -12.69 -8.77
N ALA A 141 -3.74 -11.36 -8.95
CA ALA A 141 -3.83 -10.44 -7.82
C ALA A 141 -5.07 -10.71 -6.93
N PRO A 142 -6.29 -10.93 -7.47
CA PRO A 142 -7.44 -11.28 -6.65
C PRO A 142 -7.23 -12.57 -5.83
N ASP A 143 -6.63 -13.60 -6.43
CA ASP A 143 -6.37 -14.86 -5.73
C ASP A 143 -5.33 -14.68 -4.61
N TYR A 144 -4.31 -13.83 -4.86
CA TYR A 144 -3.30 -13.53 -3.85
C TYR A 144 -3.88 -12.70 -2.69
N ILE A 145 -4.80 -11.78 -2.96
CA ILE A 145 -5.55 -11.04 -1.94
C ILE A 145 -6.37 -12.01 -1.07
N GLN A 146 -7.08 -12.95 -1.68
CA GLN A 146 -7.81 -13.98 -0.93
C GLN A 146 -6.88 -14.86 -0.08
N LEU A 147 -5.69 -15.20 -0.60
CA LEU A 147 -4.66 -15.89 0.17
C LEU A 147 -4.26 -15.08 1.40
N ILE A 148 -4.03 -13.77 1.28
CA ILE A 148 -3.72 -12.91 2.44
C ILE A 148 -4.86 -12.93 3.46
N HIS A 149 -6.12 -12.76 3.05
CA HIS A 149 -7.27 -12.85 3.94
C HIS A 149 -7.39 -14.20 4.64
N SER A 150 -6.99 -15.28 3.98
CA SER A 150 -7.00 -16.62 4.59
C SER A 150 -5.99 -16.76 5.75
N LEU A 151 -5.04 -15.85 5.89
CA LEU A 151 -4.07 -15.82 6.99
C LEU A 151 -4.63 -15.15 8.26
N GLU A 152 -5.81 -14.54 8.21
CA GLU A 152 -6.45 -13.84 9.34
C GLU A 152 -7.10 -14.77 10.39
N LYS A 153 -6.92 -16.08 10.27
CA LYS A 153 -7.57 -17.09 11.11
C LYS A 153 -6.90 -17.28 12.46
#